data_138b48d936aee1f3d7cb494222a53fb9
#
_entry.id   138b48d936aee1f3d7cb494222a53fb9
#
_cell.length_a   1.000
_cell.length_b   1.000
_cell.length_c   1.000
_cell.angle_alpha   90.00
_cell.angle_beta   90.00
_cell.angle_gamma   90.00
#
_symmetry.space_group_name_H-M   'P 1'
#
loop_
_entity.id
_entity.type
_entity.pdbx_description
1 polymer ?
#
loop_
_entity_poly.entity_id
_entity_poly.type
_entity_poly.pdbx_seq_one_letter_code
_entity_poly.pdbx_strand_id
1 'polypeptide(L)'
;KSFRIPKPTQQPGQPPMPAVLTDFDDTAAAQNVAELLLSRFGDESWHEVRQRFRDGKVTLKEYQEITFNDIKAGRGAMRGYVMENASFRPYFGELWDYCQSRGIPMAIVSHGLDFYIDALLERSGISGMPVYAVDATFTAQGLAYRYNFPYPGQEHLGNSKALVVDRFRDQGYHVFYAGDGASDLEAAERADVVFAHRTLAKQCGERQIPFQEFNDFQGVLQAVRGYSENGIGPS
;
A
#
# COMPACT_ATOMS: atom_id res chain seq x y z
N LYS A 1 3.36 9.20 -13.67
CA LYS A 1 1.88 9.24 -13.55
C LYS A 1 1.52 10.47 -12.71
N SER A 2 0.54 11.29 -13.13
CA SER A 2 0.10 12.47 -12.36
C SER A 2 -0.62 12.01 -11.09
N PHE A 3 -0.24 12.56 -9.94
CA PHE A 3 -0.88 12.32 -8.65
C PHE A 3 -2.22 13.08 -8.61
N ARG A 4 -3.21 12.55 -9.31
CA ARG A 4 -4.52 13.20 -9.40
C ARG A 4 -5.55 12.39 -8.62
N ILE A 5 -5.93 12.90 -7.44
CA ILE A 5 -7.05 12.37 -6.67
C ILE A 5 -8.34 12.94 -7.27
N PRO A 6 -9.35 12.12 -7.60
CA PRO A 6 -10.64 12.64 -8.04
C PRO A 6 -11.25 13.52 -6.95
N LYS A 7 -12.07 14.49 -7.32
CA LYS A 7 -12.84 15.25 -6.34
C LYS A 7 -14.09 14.47 -5.96
N PRO A 8 -14.45 14.41 -4.67
CA PRO A 8 -15.68 13.75 -4.25
C PRO A 8 -16.90 14.46 -4.83
N THR A 9 -17.85 13.68 -5.31
CA THR A 9 -19.17 14.20 -5.73
C THR A 9 -20.06 14.18 -4.49
N GLN A 10 -20.06 15.29 -3.74
CA GLN A 10 -20.80 15.38 -2.47
C GLN A 10 -21.94 16.38 -2.59
N GLN A 11 -23.13 16.01 -2.08
CA GLN A 11 -24.25 16.94 -1.93
C GLN A 11 -24.19 17.59 -0.53
N PRO A 12 -24.63 18.83 -0.39
CA PRO A 12 -24.68 19.49 0.91
C PRO A 12 -25.47 18.69 1.93
N GLY A 13 -24.90 18.46 3.11
CA GLY A 13 -25.54 17.72 4.20
C GLY A 13 -25.33 16.19 4.18
N GLN A 14 -24.63 15.65 3.19
CA GLN A 14 -24.20 14.24 3.19
C GLN A 14 -22.87 14.06 3.94
N PRO A 15 -22.66 12.90 4.59
CA PRO A 15 -21.37 12.57 5.18
C PRO A 15 -20.26 12.55 4.08
N PRO A 16 -19.00 12.75 4.45
CA PRO A 16 -17.88 12.67 3.51
C PRO A 16 -17.89 11.36 2.72
N MET A 17 -17.57 11.43 1.44
CA MET A 17 -17.45 10.22 0.61
C MET A 17 -16.31 9.35 1.13
N PRO A 18 -16.47 8.02 1.27
CA PRO A 18 -15.37 7.16 1.69
C PRO A 18 -14.32 7.04 0.59
N ALA A 19 -13.07 6.82 1.01
CA ALA A 19 -11.97 6.36 0.16
C ALA A 19 -11.25 5.22 0.86
N VAL A 20 -10.82 4.21 0.10
CA VAL A 20 -10.10 3.04 0.64
C VAL A 20 -8.66 3.09 0.19
N LEU A 21 -7.74 3.15 1.14
CA LEU A 21 -6.30 3.10 0.91
C LEU A 21 -5.74 1.86 1.61
N THR A 22 -4.89 1.11 0.93
CA THR A 22 -4.30 -0.09 1.51
C THR A 22 -2.82 -0.18 1.19
N ASP A 23 -2.03 -0.63 2.15
CA ASP A 23 -0.69 -1.13 1.88
C ASP A 23 -0.75 -2.37 0.97
N PHE A 24 0.40 -2.77 0.43
CA PHE A 24 0.49 -3.89 -0.50
C PHE A 24 1.11 -5.14 0.12
N ASP A 25 2.40 -5.10 0.46
CA ASP A 25 3.15 -6.26 0.95
C ASP A 25 2.61 -6.70 2.32
N ASP A 26 2.30 -8.00 2.48
CA ASP A 26 1.68 -8.55 3.70
C ASP A 26 0.29 -7.97 4.06
N THR A 27 -0.23 -7.02 3.28
CA THR A 27 -1.55 -6.40 3.49
C THR A 27 -2.50 -6.74 2.34
N ALA A 28 -2.46 -6.07 1.19
CA ALA A 28 -3.29 -6.42 0.03
C ALA A 28 -2.84 -7.76 -0.55
N ALA A 29 -1.57 -7.94 -0.77
CA ALA A 29 -0.98 -9.26 -1.06
C ALA A 29 -0.89 -10.09 0.22
N ALA A 30 -1.18 -11.39 0.11
CA ALA A 30 -1.06 -12.33 1.22
C ALA A 30 0.40 -12.60 1.61
N GLN A 31 1.34 -12.31 0.71
CA GLN A 31 2.78 -12.46 0.88
C GLN A 31 3.47 -11.08 0.90
N ASN A 32 4.66 -11.03 1.50
CA ASN A 32 5.62 -9.96 1.23
C ASN A 32 6.26 -10.22 -0.13
N VAL A 33 5.78 -9.54 -1.16
CA VAL A 33 6.20 -9.78 -2.55
C VAL A 33 7.63 -9.30 -2.79
N ALA A 34 8.05 -8.22 -2.13
CA ALA A 34 9.44 -7.78 -2.18
C ALA A 34 10.38 -8.87 -1.64
N GLU A 35 10.10 -9.44 -0.46
CA GLU A 35 10.90 -10.54 0.10
C GLU A 35 10.81 -11.83 -0.73
N LEU A 36 9.67 -12.10 -1.35
CA LEU A 36 9.49 -13.22 -2.27
C LEU A 36 10.47 -13.12 -3.47
N LEU A 37 10.59 -11.92 -4.04
CA LEU A 37 11.52 -11.65 -5.14
C LEU A 37 12.98 -11.69 -4.69
N LEU A 38 13.31 -11.10 -3.54
CA LEU A 38 14.66 -11.13 -2.99
C LEU A 38 15.11 -12.56 -2.66
N SER A 39 14.23 -13.39 -2.11
CA SER A 39 14.52 -14.78 -1.81
C SER A 39 14.75 -15.64 -3.04
N ARG A 40 14.15 -15.28 -4.18
CA ARG A 40 14.28 -16.03 -5.44
C ARG A 40 15.43 -15.55 -6.33
N PHE A 41 15.66 -14.26 -6.37
CA PHE A 41 16.53 -13.62 -7.34
C PHE A 41 17.64 -12.78 -6.72
N GLY A 42 17.54 -12.46 -5.43
CA GLY A 42 18.53 -11.67 -4.71
C GLY A 42 19.79 -12.49 -4.38
N ASP A 43 20.86 -11.79 -4.08
CA ASP A 43 22.04 -12.38 -3.45
C ASP A 43 21.77 -12.57 -1.95
N GLU A 44 22.34 -13.60 -1.33
CA GLU A 44 22.12 -13.92 0.11
C GLU A 44 22.44 -12.74 1.05
N SER A 45 23.27 -11.81 0.62
CA SER A 45 23.62 -10.58 1.36
C SER A 45 22.41 -9.69 1.69
N TRP A 46 21.27 -9.84 0.98
CA TRP A 46 20.07 -9.07 1.28
C TRP A 46 19.58 -9.26 2.73
N HIS A 47 19.86 -10.41 3.33
CA HIS A 47 19.54 -10.67 4.75
C HIS A 47 20.32 -9.75 5.70
N GLU A 48 21.59 -9.47 5.40
CA GLU A 48 22.42 -8.54 6.18
C GLU A 48 21.92 -7.11 6.04
N VAL A 49 21.55 -6.70 4.82
CA VAL A 49 20.97 -5.37 4.56
C VAL A 49 19.63 -5.21 5.28
N ARG A 50 18.80 -6.28 5.29
CA ARG A 50 17.55 -6.33 6.06
C ARG A 50 17.78 -6.16 7.56
N GLN A 51 18.83 -6.80 8.11
CA GLN A 51 19.16 -6.63 9.52
C GLN A 51 19.62 -5.20 9.81
N ARG A 52 20.41 -4.59 8.94
CA ARG A 52 20.81 -3.18 9.06
C ARG A 52 19.59 -2.25 9.04
N PHE A 53 18.60 -2.54 8.21
CA PHE A 53 17.34 -1.79 8.19
C PHE A 53 16.58 -1.93 9.52
N ARG A 54 16.45 -3.16 10.04
CA ARG A 54 15.80 -3.42 11.33
C ARG A 54 16.51 -2.74 12.50
N ASP A 55 17.83 -2.63 12.43
CA ASP A 55 18.66 -1.91 13.41
C ASP A 55 18.64 -0.38 13.24
N GLY A 56 17.89 0.15 12.27
CA GLY A 56 17.83 1.58 11.96
C GLY A 56 19.10 2.16 11.35
N LYS A 57 20.00 1.33 10.82
CA LYS A 57 21.29 1.75 10.22
C LYS A 57 21.16 2.18 8.76
N VAL A 58 20.09 1.80 8.11
CA VAL A 58 19.69 2.23 6.76
C VAL A 58 18.20 2.51 6.74
N THR A 59 17.76 3.44 5.90
CA THR A 59 16.34 3.73 5.67
C THR A 59 15.69 2.62 4.84
N LEU A 60 14.37 2.58 4.81
CA LEU A 60 13.62 1.65 3.94
C LEU A 60 13.96 1.88 2.46
N LYS A 61 14.13 3.13 2.07
CA LYS A 61 14.56 3.52 0.72
C LYS A 61 15.94 2.91 0.39
N GLU A 62 16.93 3.12 1.25
CA GLU A 62 18.29 2.57 1.05
C GLU A 62 18.27 1.03 1.05
N TYR A 63 17.52 0.40 1.95
CA TYR A 63 17.36 -1.05 1.96
C TYR A 63 16.85 -1.56 0.61
N GLN A 64 15.79 -0.95 0.09
CA GLN A 64 15.18 -1.34 -1.18
C GLN A 64 16.14 -1.13 -2.37
N GLU A 65 16.80 0.04 -2.44
CA GLU A 65 17.74 0.34 -3.52
C GLU A 65 18.95 -0.60 -3.52
N ILE A 66 19.53 -0.88 -2.35
CA ILE A 66 20.68 -1.81 -2.24
C ILE A 66 20.27 -3.21 -2.68
N THR A 67 19.18 -3.75 -2.11
CA THR A 67 18.82 -5.16 -2.32
C THR A 67 18.31 -5.45 -3.72
N PHE A 68 17.54 -4.54 -4.32
CA PHE A 68 17.02 -4.75 -5.68
C PHE A 68 18.04 -4.45 -6.78
N ASN A 69 19.02 -3.58 -6.55
CA ASN A 69 20.10 -3.35 -7.52
C ASN A 69 21.03 -4.56 -7.70
N ASP A 70 21.10 -5.43 -6.70
CA ASP A 70 21.90 -6.66 -6.79
C ASP A 70 21.20 -7.78 -7.61
N ILE A 71 19.89 -7.63 -7.87
CA ILE A 71 19.14 -8.60 -8.68
C ILE A 71 19.56 -8.52 -10.14
N LYS A 72 20.00 -9.67 -10.70
CA LYS A 72 20.37 -9.79 -12.11
C LYS A 72 19.21 -10.25 -13.02
N ALA A 73 18.10 -10.67 -12.44
CA ALA A 73 16.95 -11.09 -13.20
C ALA A 73 16.25 -9.91 -13.89
N GLY A 74 15.81 -10.11 -15.13
CA GLY A 74 15.08 -9.10 -15.86
C GLY A 74 13.62 -8.96 -15.38
N ARG A 75 13.00 -7.83 -15.74
CA ARG A 75 11.61 -7.48 -15.37
C ARG A 75 10.62 -8.60 -15.66
N GLY A 76 10.72 -9.26 -16.83
CA GLY A 76 9.79 -10.32 -17.23
C GLY A 76 9.86 -11.54 -16.32
N ALA A 77 11.07 -11.98 -15.93
CA ALA A 77 11.25 -13.11 -15.02
C ALA A 77 10.68 -12.83 -13.62
N MET A 78 10.95 -11.63 -13.07
CA MET A 78 10.42 -11.24 -11.76
C MET A 78 8.89 -11.11 -11.78
N ARG A 79 8.31 -10.47 -12.80
CA ARG A 79 6.84 -10.38 -12.95
C ARG A 79 6.19 -11.76 -13.08
N GLY A 80 6.75 -12.66 -13.92
CA GLY A 80 6.27 -14.02 -14.05
C GLY A 80 6.26 -14.77 -12.72
N TYR A 81 7.34 -14.64 -11.94
CA TYR A 81 7.44 -15.28 -10.64
C TYR A 81 6.39 -14.74 -9.64
N VAL A 82 6.14 -13.44 -9.64
CA VAL A 82 5.07 -12.83 -8.81
C VAL A 82 3.70 -13.38 -9.22
N MET A 83 3.41 -13.43 -10.52
CA MET A 83 2.14 -13.96 -11.03
C MET A 83 1.90 -15.42 -10.64
N GLU A 84 2.95 -16.22 -10.50
CA GLU A 84 2.86 -17.64 -10.12
C GLU A 84 2.77 -17.86 -8.62
N ASN A 85 3.39 -16.99 -7.79
CA ASN A 85 3.67 -17.28 -6.38
C ASN A 85 3.05 -16.29 -5.39
N ALA A 86 2.42 -15.21 -5.87
CA ALA A 86 1.72 -14.25 -5.03
C ALA A 86 0.21 -14.27 -5.27
N SER A 87 -0.56 -13.83 -4.29
CA SER A 87 -2.01 -13.70 -4.38
C SER A 87 -2.51 -12.53 -3.54
N PHE A 88 -3.62 -11.93 -3.93
CA PHE A 88 -4.34 -11.03 -3.04
C PHE A 88 -4.99 -11.79 -1.89
N ARG A 89 -5.16 -11.12 -0.75
CA ARG A 89 -5.97 -11.65 0.35
C ARG A 89 -7.42 -11.81 -0.07
N PRO A 90 -8.17 -12.72 0.59
CA PRO A 90 -9.60 -12.90 0.34
C PRO A 90 -10.37 -11.57 0.40
N TYR A 91 -11.40 -11.47 -0.41
CA TYR A 91 -12.30 -10.31 -0.55
C TYR A 91 -11.67 -9.02 -1.09
N PHE A 92 -10.39 -9.01 -1.51
CA PHE A 92 -9.77 -7.82 -2.11
C PHE A 92 -10.44 -7.45 -3.45
N GLY A 93 -10.70 -8.46 -4.30
CA GLY A 93 -11.40 -8.27 -5.58
C GLY A 93 -12.84 -7.79 -5.38
N GLU A 94 -13.58 -8.39 -4.45
CA GLU A 94 -14.96 -8.01 -4.14
C GLU A 94 -15.05 -6.58 -3.56
N LEU A 95 -14.08 -6.16 -2.76
CA LEU A 95 -13.97 -4.79 -2.30
C LEU A 95 -13.70 -3.83 -3.46
N TRP A 96 -12.80 -4.18 -4.36
CA TRP A 96 -12.53 -3.39 -5.57
C TRP A 96 -13.79 -3.23 -6.42
N ASP A 97 -14.50 -4.33 -6.73
CA ASP A 97 -15.72 -4.30 -7.53
C ASP A 97 -16.82 -3.47 -6.87
N TYR A 98 -16.97 -3.58 -5.55
CA TYR A 98 -17.90 -2.75 -4.80
C TYR A 98 -17.55 -1.27 -4.90
N CYS A 99 -16.28 -0.91 -4.66
CA CYS A 99 -15.80 0.46 -4.76
C CYS A 99 -16.02 1.04 -6.16
N GLN A 100 -15.69 0.28 -7.21
CA GLN A 100 -15.91 0.70 -8.60
C GLN A 100 -17.40 0.94 -8.90
N SER A 101 -18.27 0.02 -8.48
CA SER A 101 -19.73 0.13 -8.72
C SER A 101 -20.36 1.35 -8.04
N ARG A 102 -19.72 1.88 -6.99
CA ARG A 102 -20.20 3.03 -6.20
C ARG A 102 -19.41 4.31 -6.45
N GLY A 103 -18.40 4.28 -7.33
CA GLY A 103 -17.51 5.41 -7.57
C GLY A 103 -16.65 5.78 -6.35
N ILE A 104 -16.44 4.84 -5.41
CA ILE A 104 -15.59 5.02 -4.24
C ILE A 104 -14.13 4.87 -4.67
N PRO A 105 -13.26 5.86 -4.45
CA PRO A 105 -11.84 5.70 -4.72
C PRO A 105 -11.23 4.59 -3.87
N MET A 106 -10.53 3.65 -4.52
CA MET A 106 -9.71 2.66 -3.86
C MET A 106 -8.32 2.68 -4.50
N ALA A 107 -7.26 2.64 -3.69
CA ALA A 107 -5.89 2.69 -4.16
C ALA A 107 -4.95 1.85 -3.29
N ILE A 108 -3.89 1.34 -3.91
CA ILE A 108 -2.74 0.77 -3.21
C ILE A 108 -1.75 1.89 -2.91
N VAL A 109 -1.26 1.95 -1.66
CA VAL A 109 -0.27 2.92 -1.18
C VAL A 109 0.90 2.15 -0.56
N SER A 110 1.99 2.02 -1.29
CA SER A 110 3.09 1.12 -0.93
C SER A 110 4.45 1.80 -1.03
N HIS A 111 5.39 1.37 -0.18
CA HIS A 111 6.81 1.64 -0.37
C HIS A 111 7.46 0.68 -1.37
N GLY A 112 6.76 -0.35 -1.82
CA GLY A 112 7.22 -1.31 -2.80
C GLY A 112 7.34 -0.74 -4.22
N LEU A 113 7.75 -1.59 -5.16
CA LEU A 113 7.98 -1.21 -6.55
C LEU A 113 6.75 -1.48 -7.42
N ASP A 114 6.40 -0.52 -8.27
CA ASP A 114 5.22 -0.55 -9.12
C ASP A 114 5.14 -1.79 -10.01
N PHE A 115 6.26 -2.26 -10.54
CA PHE A 115 6.28 -3.34 -11.53
C PHE A 115 5.74 -4.70 -11.00
N TYR A 116 5.98 -5.01 -9.72
CA TYR A 116 5.48 -6.24 -9.15
C TYR A 116 4.05 -6.11 -8.61
N ILE A 117 3.67 -4.92 -8.16
CA ILE A 117 2.27 -4.61 -7.82
C ILE A 117 1.39 -4.72 -9.06
N ASP A 118 1.82 -4.08 -10.17
CA ASP A 118 1.14 -4.16 -11.46
C ASP A 118 1.05 -5.62 -11.98
N ALA A 119 2.06 -6.47 -11.72
CA ALA A 119 2.02 -7.89 -12.10
C ALA A 119 0.89 -8.64 -11.41
N LEU A 120 0.70 -8.42 -10.11
CA LEU A 120 -0.34 -9.10 -9.37
C LEU A 120 -1.74 -8.59 -9.74
N LEU A 121 -1.89 -7.28 -9.96
CA LEU A 121 -3.12 -6.67 -10.46
C LEU A 121 -3.51 -7.24 -11.83
N GLU A 122 -2.55 -7.30 -12.77
CA GLU A 122 -2.75 -7.88 -14.11
C GLU A 122 -3.22 -9.33 -14.04
N ARG A 123 -2.53 -10.17 -13.28
CA ARG A 123 -2.93 -11.57 -13.08
C ARG A 123 -4.34 -11.72 -12.54
N SER A 124 -4.73 -10.83 -11.66
CA SER A 124 -6.05 -10.86 -10.99
C SER A 124 -7.16 -10.20 -11.81
N GLY A 125 -6.86 -9.71 -13.02
CA GLY A 125 -7.83 -9.04 -13.89
C GLY A 125 -8.27 -7.65 -13.37
N ILE A 126 -7.55 -7.10 -12.39
CA ILE A 126 -7.85 -5.78 -11.81
C ILE A 126 -7.17 -4.72 -12.65
N SER A 127 -7.95 -3.89 -13.32
CA SER A 127 -7.46 -2.81 -14.17
C SER A 127 -7.89 -1.44 -13.67
N GLY A 128 -7.05 -0.43 -13.87
CA GLY A 128 -7.39 0.95 -13.54
C GLY A 128 -7.27 1.31 -12.05
N MET A 129 -6.85 0.38 -11.19
CA MET A 129 -6.60 0.69 -9.78
C MET A 129 -5.41 1.65 -9.65
N PRO A 130 -5.57 2.80 -8.98
CA PRO A 130 -4.44 3.68 -8.69
C PRO A 130 -3.42 3.00 -7.76
N VAL A 131 -2.13 3.11 -8.11
CA VAL A 131 -1.02 2.58 -7.34
C VAL A 131 -0.07 3.73 -7.01
N TYR A 132 0.05 4.05 -5.74
CA TYR A 132 1.01 5.00 -5.19
C TYR A 132 2.20 4.21 -4.63
N ALA A 133 3.16 3.93 -5.48
CA ALA A 133 4.34 3.11 -5.20
C ALA A 133 5.61 3.78 -5.73
N VAL A 134 6.76 3.15 -5.56
CA VAL A 134 8.01 3.61 -6.17
C VAL A 134 8.02 3.20 -7.63
N ASP A 135 8.17 4.16 -8.55
CA ASP A 135 8.33 3.84 -9.97
C ASP A 135 9.74 3.25 -10.20
N ALA A 136 9.81 2.03 -10.68
CA ALA A 136 11.05 1.33 -10.99
C ALA A 136 11.25 1.18 -12.50
N THR A 137 12.33 1.75 -13.03
CA THR A 137 12.70 1.63 -14.44
C THR A 137 13.89 0.71 -14.58
N PHE A 138 13.77 -0.34 -15.39
CA PHE A 138 14.86 -1.26 -15.71
C PHE A 138 15.78 -0.62 -16.75
N THR A 139 17.05 -0.46 -16.41
CA THR A 139 18.08 0.12 -17.28
C THR A 139 19.22 -0.88 -17.49
N ALA A 140 20.15 -0.57 -18.40
CA ALA A 140 21.34 -1.40 -18.62
C ALA A 140 22.28 -1.43 -17.39
N GLN A 141 22.17 -0.43 -16.50
CA GLN A 141 23.00 -0.28 -15.30
C GLN A 141 22.31 -0.81 -14.02
N GLY A 142 21.06 -1.32 -14.11
CA GLY A 142 20.25 -1.75 -12.97
C GLY A 142 18.91 -1.03 -12.92
N LEU A 143 18.32 -0.93 -11.73
CA LEU A 143 17.06 -0.24 -11.51
C LEU A 143 17.29 1.26 -11.23
N ALA A 144 16.50 2.10 -11.88
CA ALA A 144 16.37 3.51 -11.54
C ALA A 144 15.01 3.72 -10.81
N TYR A 145 15.05 4.45 -9.71
CA TYR A 145 13.91 4.66 -8.84
C TYR A 145 13.42 6.10 -8.92
N ARG A 146 12.10 6.28 -8.92
CA ARG A 146 11.48 7.59 -8.82
C ARG A 146 10.45 7.60 -7.70
N TYR A 147 10.65 8.51 -6.76
CA TYR A 147 9.78 8.75 -5.61
C TYR A 147 8.88 9.95 -5.91
N ASN A 148 7.59 9.73 -6.14
CA ASN A 148 6.67 10.75 -6.65
C ASN A 148 5.95 11.54 -5.54
N PHE A 149 5.98 11.06 -4.30
CA PHE A 149 5.25 11.64 -3.18
C PHE A 149 6.03 11.55 -1.85
N PRO A 150 7.29 12.04 -1.83
CA PRO A 150 8.00 12.18 -0.56
C PRO A 150 7.31 13.25 0.29
N TYR A 151 7.37 13.11 1.60
CA TYR A 151 6.90 14.15 2.49
C TYR A 151 7.84 15.36 2.37
N PRO A 152 7.33 16.61 2.26
CA PRO A 152 8.18 17.79 2.14
C PRO A 152 9.20 17.89 3.27
N GLY A 153 10.48 18.03 2.93
CA GLY A 153 11.60 18.07 3.87
C GLY A 153 12.10 16.70 4.34
N GLN A 154 11.49 15.60 3.87
CA GLN A 154 11.89 14.22 4.18
C GLN A 154 12.15 13.38 2.92
N GLU A 155 12.57 14.00 1.83
CA GLU A 155 12.78 13.36 0.53
C GLU A 155 13.81 12.21 0.59
N HIS A 156 14.72 12.27 1.54
CA HIS A 156 15.71 11.22 1.80
C HIS A 156 15.09 9.89 2.30
N LEU A 157 13.86 9.93 2.84
CA LEU A 157 13.13 8.73 3.26
C LEU A 157 12.35 8.06 2.12
N GLY A 158 12.22 8.72 0.96
CA GLY A 158 11.44 8.24 -0.17
C GLY A 158 9.97 8.63 -0.09
N ASN A 159 9.07 7.80 -0.62
CA ASN A 159 7.63 8.07 -0.61
C ASN A 159 7.05 8.04 0.81
N SER A 160 5.99 8.82 1.03
CA SER A 160 5.26 8.88 2.29
C SER A 160 3.82 8.39 2.11
N LYS A 161 3.43 7.33 2.81
CA LYS A 161 2.05 6.83 2.84
C LYS A 161 1.13 7.86 3.53
N ALA A 162 1.64 8.52 4.57
CA ALA A 162 0.93 9.57 5.29
C ALA A 162 0.54 10.75 4.39
N LEU A 163 1.44 11.18 3.50
CA LEU A 163 1.15 12.24 2.53
C LEU A 163 0.00 11.86 1.59
N VAL A 164 -0.10 10.58 1.22
CA VAL A 164 -1.21 10.11 0.37
C VAL A 164 -2.52 10.20 1.15
N VAL A 165 -2.56 9.74 2.40
CA VAL A 165 -3.74 9.86 3.28
C VAL A 165 -4.14 11.31 3.44
N ASP A 166 -3.19 12.21 3.80
CA ASP A 166 -3.45 13.64 3.95
C ASP A 166 -4.11 14.24 2.70
N ARG A 167 -3.60 13.92 1.51
CA ARG A 167 -4.15 14.43 0.25
C ARG A 167 -5.57 13.97 -0.04
N PHE A 168 -5.95 12.73 0.33
CA PHE A 168 -7.33 12.28 0.23
C PHE A 168 -8.23 13.03 1.22
N ARG A 169 -7.77 13.22 2.47
CA ARG A 169 -8.51 13.98 3.49
C ARG A 169 -8.68 15.44 3.09
N ASP A 170 -7.65 16.07 2.52
CA ASP A 170 -7.70 17.47 2.03
C ASP A 170 -8.70 17.65 0.87
N GLN A 171 -8.99 16.57 0.13
CA GLN A 171 -10.07 16.58 -0.87
C GLN A 171 -11.46 16.37 -0.25
N GLY A 172 -11.56 16.07 1.04
CA GLY A 172 -12.82 15.87 1.76
C GLY A 172 -13.28 14.41 1.83
N TYR A 173 -12.39 13.45 1.61
CA TYR A 173 -12.72 12.03 1.78
C TYR A 173 -12.65 11.60 3.25
N HIS A 174 -13.50 10.63 3.60
CA HIS A 174 -13.38 9.84 4.82
C HIS A 174 -12.51 8.61 4.51
N VAL A 175 -11.31 8.57 5.06
CA VAL A 175 -10.28 7.62 4.63
C VAL A 175 -10.29 6.37 5.51
N PHE A 176 -10.51 5.22 4.87
CA PHE A 176 -10.30 3.88 5.39
C PHE A 176 -8.90 3.42 4.98
N TYR A 177 -8.07 3.06 5.96
CA TYR A 177 -6.71 2.62 5.72
C TYR A 177 -6.47 1.22 6.27
N ALA A 178 -5.86 0.33 5.45
CA ALA A 178 -5.45 -1.01 5.86
C ALA A 178 -3.93 -1.16 5.74
N GLY A 179 -3.28 -1.70 6.79
CA GLY A 179 -1.85 -1.92 6.83
C GLY A 179 -1.41 -2.96 7.86
N ASP A 180 -0.13 -3.38 7.82
CA ASP A 180 0.40 -4.40 8.71
C ASP A 180 1.71 -4.01 9.42
N GLY A 181 2.48 -3.10 8.86
CA GLY A 181 3.86 -2.82 9.23
C GLY A 181 4.07 -1.50 9.99
N ALA A 182 5.27 -1.32 10.50
CA ALA A 182 5.69 -0.07 11.15
C ALA A 182 5.65 1.13 10.19
N SER A 183 5.84 0.89 8.89
CA SER A 183 5.78 1.93 7.85
C SER A 183 4.37 2.48 7.60
N ASP A 184 3.34 1.83 8.16
CA ASP A 184 1.94 2.24 8.03
C ASP A 184 1.48 3.16 9.16
N LEU A 185 2.26 3.25 10.24
CA LEU A 185 1.85 3.94 11.46
C LEU A 185 1.46 5.39 11.23
N GLU A 186 2.28 6.16 10.51
CA GLU A 186 1.98 7.55 10.22
C GLU A 186 0.74 7.73 9.34
N ALA A 187 0.47 6.80 8.44
CA ALA A 187 -0.76 6.77 7.64
C ALA A 187 -1.98 6.44 8.51
N ALA A 188 -1.85 5.46 9.43
CA ALA A 188 -2.89 5.10 10.38
C ALA A 188 -3.25 6.25 11.33
N GLU A 189 -2.27 7.02 11.80
CA GLU A 189 -2.49 8.21 12.64
C GLU A 189 -3.34 9.30 11.93
N ARG A 190 -3.37 9.30 10.61
CA ARG A 190 -4.08 10.29 9.78
C ARG A 190 -5.39 9.79 9.19
N ALA A 191 -5.58 8.47 9.13
CA ALA A 191 -6.79 7.88 8.60
C ALA A 191 -7.98 8.05 9.57
N ASP A 192 -9.20 8.03 9.03
CA ASP A 192 -10.42 8.14 9.83
C ASP A 192 -10.84 6.77 10.39
N VAL A 193 -10.58 5.69 9.63
CA VAL A 193 -10.82 4.29 10.04
C VAL A 193 -9.60 3.46 9.71
N VAL A 194 -9.09 2.69 10.69
CA VAL A 194 -7.87 1.90 10.55
C VAL A 194 -8.20 0.41 10.67
N PHE A 195 -7.68 -0.37 9.71
CA PHE A 195 -7.60 -1.82 9.77
C PHE A 195 -6.15 -2.21 9.92
N ALA A 196 -5.80 -2.81 11.03
CA ALA A 196 -4.42 -3.10 11.37
C ALA A 196 -4.17 -4.59 11.61
N HIS A 197 -3.00 -5.04 11.20
CA HIS A 197 -2.50 -6.39 11.40
C HIS A 197 -1.08 -6.35 11.98
N ARG A 198 -0.60 -7.44 12.55
CA ARG A 198 0.80 -7.62 13.01
C ARG A 198 1.36 -6.41 13.78
N THR A 199 2.49 -5.85 13.28
CA THR A 199 3.22 -4.75 13.92
C THR A 199 2.39 -3.48 14.02
N LEU A 200 1.62 -3.15 12.98
CA LEU A 200 0.75 -1.97 13.01
C LEU A 200 -0.30 -2.09 14.11
N ALA A 201 -0.96 -3.26 14.25
CA ALA A 201 -1.96 -3.48 15.31
C ALA A 201 -1.36 -3.27 16.71
N LYS A 202 -0.15 -3.80 16.95
CA LYS A 202 0.58 -3.59 18.21
C LYS A 202 0.85 -2.11 18.45
N GLN A 203 1.38 -1.39 17.46
CA GLN A 203 1.71 0.03 17.57
C GLN A 203 0.47 0.91 17.73
N CYS A 204 -0.64 0.59 17.05
CA CYS A 204 -1.92 1.27 17.26
C CYS A 204 -2.41 1.11 18.71
N GLY A 205 -2.34 -0.11 19.27
CA GLY A 205 -2.68 -0.36 20.66
C GLY A 205 -1.80 0.44 21.65
N GLU A 206 -0.48 0.45 21.45
CA GLU A 206 0.47 1.21 22.27
C GLU A 206 0.24 2.73 22.21
N ARG A 207 -0.20 3.25 21.06
CA ARG A 207 -0.48 4.68 20.84
C ARG A 207 -1.94 5.08 21.03
N GLN A 208 -2.79 4.13 21.41
CA GLN A 208 -4.23 4.37 21.61
C GLN A 208 -4.94 4.88 20.33
N ILE A 209 -4.45 4.46 19.15
CA ILE A 209 -5.11 4.71 17.87
C ILE A 209 -6.23 3.67 17.73
N PRO A 210 -7.49 4.07 17.56
CA PRO A 210 -8.58 3.13 17.33
C PRO A 210 -8.35 2.34 16.04
N PHE A 211 -8.49 1.02 16.07
CA PHE A 211 -8.36 0.18 14.90
C PHE A 211 -9.25 -1.06 14.99
N GLN A 212 -9.52 -1.67 13.86
CA GLN A 212 -10.12 -2.99 13.74
C GLN A 212 -9.05 -4.00 13.33
N GLU A 213 -9.11 -5.22 13.89
CA GLU A 213 -8.22 -6.28 13.45
C GLU A 213 -8.47 -6.63 11.99
N PHE A 214 -7.39 -6.80 11.25
CA PHE A 214 -7.39 -7.07 9.83
C PHE A 214 -6.80 -8.46 9.56
N ASN A 215 -7.63 -9.37 9.07
CA ASN A 215 -7.19 -10.70 8.62
C ASN A 215 -7.35 -10.85 7.10
N ASP A 216 -8.43 -10.28 6.56
CA ASP A 216 -8.76 -10.22 5.14
C ASP A 216 -9.61 -8.97 4.85
N PHE A 217 -10.00 -8.79 3.60
CA PHE A 217 -10.78 -7.61 3.20
C PHE A 217 -12.28 -7.70 3.46
N GLN A 218 -12.79 -8.78 4.06
CA GLN A 218 -14.22 -8.89 4.39
C GLN A 218 -14.66 -7.81 5.37
N GLY A 219 -13.87 -7.59 6.44
CA GLY A 219 -14.17 -6.56 7.43
C GLY A 219 -14.13 -5.16 6.83
N VAL A 220 -13.16 -4.86 5.97
CA VAL A 220 -13.04 -3.59 5.26
C VAL A 220 -14.27 -3.36 4.36
N LEU A 221 -14.66 -4.38 3.58
CA LEU A 221 -15.83 -4.32 2.70
C LEU A 221 -17.11 -4.05 3.48
N GLN A 222 -17.32 -4.74 4.60
CA GLN A 222 -18.50 -4.54 5.46
C GLN A 222 -18.54 -3.12 6.04
N ALA A 223 -17.40 -2.60 6.52
CA ALA A 223 -17.32 -1.27 7.10
C ALA A 223 -17.59 -0.18 6.05
N VAL A 224 -17.00 -0.31 4.86
CA VAL A 224 -17.20 0.65 3.75
C VAL A 224 -18.65 0.63 3.28
N ARG A 225 -19.29 -0.55 3.20
CA ARG A 225 -20.72 -0.68 2.88
C ARG A 225 -21.59 0.01 3.94
N GLY A 226 -21.37 -0.33 5.22
CA GLY A 226 -22.12 0.27 6.32
C GLY A 226 -22.02 1.79 6.34
N TYR A 227 -20.83 2.32 6.14
CA TYR A 227 -20.62 3.76 6.05
C TYR A 227 -21.35 4.40 4.84
N SER A 228 -21.24 3.77 3.66
CA SER A 228 -21.85 4.30 2.43
C SER A 228 -23.38 4.28 2.45
N GLU A 229 -23.98 3.29 3.14
CA GLU A 229 -25.45 3.11 3.18
C GLU A 229 -26.10 3.90 4.30
N ASN A 230 -25.42 4.08 5.43
CA ASN A 230 -26.01 4.63 6.65
C ASN A 230 -25.33 5.92 7.15
N GLY A 231 -24.22 6.33 6.56
CA GLY A 231 -23.42 7.46 7.06
C GLY A 231 -22.78 7.21 8.44
N ILE A 232 -22.78 5.95 8.90
CA ILE A 232 -22.29 5.55 10.23
C ILE A 232 -20.97 4.81 10.02
N GLY A 233 -19.89 5.39 10.54
CA GLY A 233 -18.61 4.69 10.65
C GLY A 233 -18.73 3.46 11.56
N PRO A 234 -17.83 2.47 11.42
CA PRO A 234 -17.82 1.32 12.32
C PRO A 234 -17.57 1.77 13.76
N SER A 235 -18.39 1.24 14.67
CA SER A 235 -18.27 1.43 16.12
C SER A 235 -17.05 0.70 16.69
#